data_95c5cf4478460fa0f9031dadd254cf39
#
_entry.id   95c5cf4478460fa0f9031dadd254cf39
#
_cell.length_a   1.000
_cell.length_b   1.000
_cell.length_c   1.000
_cell.angle_alpha   90.00
_cell.angle_beta   90.00
_cell.angle_gamma   90.00
#
_symmetry.space_group_name_H-M   'P 1'
#
loop_
_entity.id
_entity.type
_entity.pdbx_description
1 polymer ?
#
loop_
_entity_poly.entity_id
_entity_poly.type
_entity_poly.pdbx_seq_one_letter_code
_entity_poly.pdbx_strand_id
1 'polypeptide(L)'
;LILLHPPPDSQAGGFFLFAIAKKGENAMSKVFDEVLVANAKYSSEFGEKGKLALPPARRFAVLTCMDARLDPAKYAGLAEGDAHVIRNAGGRASDDAIRSLVISYKLLGTREFFVIHHTDCGMEFFTNDVMRGLLANSLETAALTAEGFKDVGSGPGSRAGDAIDWLTISDQKQAVVDDVQRIRNHPLVPKSIPVYGFLYDVRSGKLVEVEAAKSAGAAD
;
A
#
# COMPACT_ATOMS: atom_id res chain seq x y z
N LEU A 1 6.80 14.75 -28.84
CA LEU A 1 8.27 14.79 -28.69
C LEU A 1 8.58 15.50 -27.38
N ILE A 2 8.72 14.74 -26.28
CA ILE A 2 9.11 15.29 -24.98
C ILE A 2 10.63 15.24 -24.94
N LEU A 3 11.27 16.40 -24.99
CA LEU A 3 12.70 16.55 -24.78
C LEU A 3 13.02 16.31 -23.29
N LEU A 4 13.59 15.15 -22.97
CA LEU A 4 14.20 14.89 -21.67
C LEU A 4 15.59 15.54 -21.66
N HIS A 5 15.79 16.51 -20.77
CA HIS A 5 17.10 17.09 -20.53
C HIS A 5 17.96 16.09 -19.74
N PRO A 6 19.23 15.87 -20.11
CA PRO A 6 20.14 15.08 -19.28
C PRO A 6 20.53 15.86 -18.03
N PRO A 7 20.81 15.16 -16.91
CA PRO A 7 21.30 15.80 -15.69
C PRO A 7 22.71 16.34 -15.87
N PRO A 8 23.10 17.41 -15.15
CA PRO A 8 24.42 17.98 -15.23
C PRO A 8 25.47 17.07 -14.60
N ASP A 9 26.64 17.00 -15.22
CA ASP A 9 27.84 16.31 -14.75
C ASP A 9 28.21 16.75 -13.33
N SER A 10 28.33 15.80 -12.40
CA SER A 10 28.89 16.03 -11.07
C SER A 10 30.27 15.40 -10.95
N GLN A 11 31.31 16.16 -11.27
CA GLN A 11 32.63 15.97 -10.68
C GLN A 11 32.71 16.83 -9.43
N ALA A 12 32.72 16.20 -8.25
CA ALA A 12 33.44 16.68 -7.06
C ALA A 12 33.32 15.63 -5.95
N GLY A 13 34.39 14.88 -5.73
CA GLY A 13 34.58 14.12 -4.50
C GLY A 13 34.70 15.10 -3.32
N GLY A 14 33.69 15.14 -2.48
CA GLY A 14 33.72 15.89 -1.23
C GLY A 14 33.50 14.95 -0.07
N PHE A 15 34.56 14.72 0.71
CA PHE A 15 34.46 14.10 2.04
C PHE A 15 33.52 14.94 2.91
N PHE A 16 32.29 14.47 3.16
CA PHE A 16 31.45 15.08 4.18
C PHE A 16 31.91 14.60 5.57
N LEU A 17 32.68 15.46 6.24
CA LEU A 17 32.87 15.38 7.69
C LEU A 17 31.49 15.64 8.35
N PHE A 18 30.97 14.64 9.05
CA PHE A 18 29.81 14.83 9.92
C PHE A 18 30.23 15.76 11.09
N ALA A 19 29.81 17.02 11.03
CA ALA A 19 29.89 17.93 12.13
C ALA A 19 28.89 17.49 13.21
N ILE A 20 29.38 17.25 14.42
CA ILE A 20 28.59 17.00 15.63
C ILE A 20 27.71 18.23 15.89
N ALA A 21 26.41 18.11 15.64
CA ALA A 21 25.44 19.17 15.86
C ALA A 21 25.34 19.49 17.38
N LYS A 22 25.38 20.77 17.70
CA LYS A 22 25.20 21.29 19.04
C LYS A 22 23.77 21.04 19.54
N LYS A 23 23.66 20.56 20.77
CA LYS A 23 22.43 20.35 21.54
C LYS A 23 21.63 21.66 21.62
N GLY A 24 20.51 21.75 20.84
CA GLY A 24 19.67 22.96 20.94
C GLY A 24 18.63 23.17 19.81
N GLU A 25 18.63 22.38 18.74
CA GLU A 25 17.62 22.49 17.64
C GLU A 25 16.93 21.15 17.44
N ASN A 26 15.61 21.15 17.46
CA ASN A 26 14.66 20.07 17.17
C ASN A 26 15.31 18.73 16.81
N ALA A 27 15.67 17.94 17.80
CA ALA A 27 16.23 16.60 17.57
C ALA A 27 15.17 15.78 16.81
N MET A 28 15.51 15.40 15.59
CA MET A 28 14.68 14.49 14.79
C MET A 28 14.48 13.17 15.57
N SER A 29 13.41 12.44 15.29
CA SER A 29 13.15 11.20 16.01
C SER A 29 14.25 10.16 15.72
N LYS A 30 14.49 9.27 16.67
CA LYS A 30 15.42 8.13 16.48
C LYS A 30 15.13 7.34 15.21
N VAL A 31 13.85 7.13 14.88
CA VAL A 31 13.41 6.45 13.67
C VAL A 31 13.83 7.19 12.39
N PHE A 32 13.81 8.53 12.42
CA PHE A 32 14.30 9.34 11.30
C PHE A 32 15.78 9.05 11.01
N ASP A 33 16.62 9.06 12.04
CA ASP A 33 18.05 8.78 11.88
C ASP A 33 18.31 7.34 11.42
N GLU A 34 17.57 6.36 11.97
CA GLU A 34 17.66 4.96 11.57
C GLU A 34 17.30 4.76 10.08
N VAL A 35 16.26 5.45 9.57
CA VAL A 35 15.88 5.42 8.15
C VAL A 35 16.98 5.98 7.27
N LEU A 36 17.60 7.09 7.64
CA LEU A 36 18.69 7.70 6.86
C LEU A 36 19.93 6.79 6.81
N VAL A 37 20.30 6.17 7.93
CA VAL A 37 21.41 5.21 7.99
C VAL A 37 21.14 4.00 7.10
N ALA A 38 19.93 3.43 7.19
CA ALA A 38 19.54 2.31 6.34
C ALA A 38 19.55 2.68 4.85
N ASN A 39 19.06 3.88 4.50
CA ASN A 39 19.09 4.36 3.12
C ASN A 39 20.50 4.59 2.60
N ALA A 40 21.41 5.15 3.41
CA ALA A 40 22.81 5.34 3.03
C ALA A 40 23.48 4.00 2.68
N LYS A 41 23.22 2.95 3.47
CA LYS A 41 23.71 1.61 3.18
C LYS A 41 23.12 1.07 1.88
N TYR A 42 21.78 1.11 1.73
CA TYR A 42 21.10 0.66 0.52
C TYR A 42 21.61 1.37 -0.73
N SER A 43 21.79 2.70 -0.66
CA SER A 43 22.30 3.54 -1.76
C SER A 43 23.74 3.16 -2.15
N SER A 44 24.59 2.81 -1.21
CA SER A 44 25.97 2.39 -1.50
C SER A 44 26.06 1.05 -2.24
N GLU A 45 25.02 0.23 -2.14
CA GLU A 45 24.90 -1.08 -2.78
C GLU A 45 23.90 -1.08 -3.97
N PHE A 46 23.45 0.11 -4.43
CA PHE A 46 22.36 0.25 -5.39
C PHE A 46 22.67 -0.34 -6.77
N GLY A 47 23.90 -0.12 -7.28
CA GLY A 47 24.40 -0.75 -8.49
C GLY A 47 23.51 -0.55 -9.73
N GLU A 48 23.26 -1.64 -10.45
CA GLU A 48 22.50 -1.65 -11.71
C GLU A 48 20.99 -1.32 -11.54
N LYS A 49 20.48 -1.27 -10.33
CA LYS A 49 19.06 -0.92 -10.08
C LYS A 49 18.69 0.47 -10.62
N GLY A 50 19.65 1.39 -10.68
CA GLY A 50 19.45 2.69 -11.29
C GLY A 50 19.13 2.69 -12.79
N LYS A 51 19.29 1.52 -13.46
CA LYS A 51 18.98 1.31 -14.88
C LYS A 51 17.64 0.59 -15.12
N LEU A 52 16.89 0.27 -14.05
CA LEU A 52 15.59 -0.39 -14.18
C LEU A 52 14.64 0.47 -15.03
N ALA A 53 13.90 -0.21 -15.92
CA ALA A 53 12.91 0.45 -16.76
C ALA A 53 11.72 0.94 -15.94
N LEU A 54 11.09 2.04 -16.39
CA LEU A 54 9.89 2.57 -15.74
C LEU A 54 8.69 1.60 -15.75
N PRO A 55 8.37 0.89 -16.87
CA PRO A 55 7.31 -0.11 -16.85
C PRO A 55 7.71 -1.35 -16.03
N PRO A 56 6.76 -1.97 -15.30
CA PRO A 56 7.03 -3.19 -14.54
C PRO A 56 7.37 -4.36 -15.46
N ALA A 57 8.49 -5.03 -15.20
CA ALA A 57 9.03 -6.07 -16.08
C ALA A 57 8.06 -7.24 -16.29
N ARG A 58 7.34 -7.66 -15.24
CA ARG A 58 6.36 -8.76 -15.28
C ARG A 58 4.93 -8.30 -15.61
N ARG A 59 4.73 -7.00 -15.83
CA ARG A 59 3.47 -6.38 -16.30
C ARG A 59 2.24 -6.73 -15.49
N PHE A 60 2.36 -6.84 -14.18
CA PHE A 60 1.21 -6.96 -13.29
C PHE A 60 1.27 -5.96 -12.14
N ALA A 61 0.14 -5.77 -11.47
CA ALA A 61 0.02 -4.95 -10.28
C ALA A 61 -0.65 -5.73 -9.15
N VAL A 62 -0.19 -5.49 -7.93
CA VAL A 62 -0.74 -6.03 -6.69
C VAL A 62 -1.39 -4.90 -5.92
N LEU A 63 -2.65 -5.09 -5.52
CA LEU A 63 -3.34 -4.28 -4.50
C LEU A 63 -3.45 -5.11 -3.24
N THR A 64 -2.86 -4.64 -2.13
CA THR A 64 -2.84 -5.38 -0.87
C THR A 64 -2.86 -4.47 0.36
N CYS A 65 -2.97 -5.06 1.54
CA CYS A 65 -3.02 -4.31 2.79
C CYS A 65 -1.67 -3.68 3.15
N MET A 66 -1.75 -2.53 3.86
CA MET A 66 -0.59 -1.85 4.45
C MET A 66 -0.05 -2.54 5.71
N ASP A 67 -0.67 -3.62 6.19
CA ASP A 67 -0.27 -4.35 7.40
C ASP A 67 1.23 -4.67 7.39
N ALA A 68 1.93 -4.29 8.46
CA ALA A 68 3.38 -4.41 8.54
C ALA A 68 3.90 -5.85 8.53
N ARG A 69 3.03 -6.84 8.78
CA ARG A 69 3.36 -8.28 8.70
C ARG A 69 3.45 -8.78 7.25
N LEU A 70 2.93 -8.02 6.27
CA LEU A 70 2.93 -8.40 4.86
C LEU A 70 4.15 -7.84 4.14
N ASP A 71 4.85 -8.72 3.43
CA ASP A 71 5.91 -8.33 2.49
C ASP A 71 5.58 -8.87 1.09
N PRO A 72 4.89 -8.08 0.26
CA PRO A 72 4.48 -8.50 -1.08
C PRO A 72 5.66 -8.94 -1.97
N ALA A 73 6.82 -8.34 -1.82
CA ALA A 73 7.99 -8.73 -2.59
C ALA A 73 8.40 -10.17 -2.25
N LYS A 74 8.39 -10.54 -0.98
CA LYS A 74 8.75 -11.89 -0.56
C LYS A 74 7.72 -12.93 -0.96
N TYR A 75 6.43 -12.73 -0.59
CA TYR A 75 5.43 -13.77 -0.83
C TYR A 75 5.04 -13.92 -2.31
N ALA A 76 5.22 -12.91 -3.14
CA ALA A 76 4.98 -12.96 -4.58
C ALA A 76 6.27 -13.16 -5.41
N GLY A 77 7.42 -13.30 -4.76
CA GLY A 77 8.71 -13.54 -5.42
C GLY A 77 9.08 -12.38 -6.37
N LEU A 78 9.05 -11.14 -5.87
CA LEU A 78 9.33 -9.94 -6.67
C LEU A 78 10.74 -9.42 -6.37
N ALA A 79 11.46 -9.10 -7.44
CA ALA A 79 12.59 -8.19 -7.40
C ALA A 79 12.12 -6.74 -7.65
N GLU A 80 12.97 -5.76 -7.35
CA GLU A 80 12.70 -4.37 -7.69
C GLU A 80 12.53 -4.23 -9.21
N GLY A 81 11.48 -3.51 -9.62
CA GLY A 81 11.14 -3.33 -11.04
C GLY A 81 10.19 -4.38 -11.63
N ASP A 82 9.87 -5.47 -10.92
CA ASP A 82 9.03 -6.55 -11.45
C ASP A 82 7.56 -6.18 -11.58
N ALA A 83 6.97 -5.55 -10.57
CA ALA A 83 5.54 -5.28 -10.50
C ALA A 83 5.25 -3.98 -9.75
N HIS A 84 4.07 -3.39 -10.00
CA HIS A 84 3.57 -2.32 -9.14
C HIS A 84 2.92 -2.93 -7.88
N VAL A 85 3.20 -2.35 -6.72
CA VAL A 85 2.60 -2.76 -5.45
C VAL A 85 1.90 -1.56 -4.83
N ILE A 86 0.57 -1.62 -4.78
CA ILE A 86 -0.30 -0.62 -4.18
C ILE A 86 -0.74 -1.14 -2.82
N ARG A 87 -0.57 -0.34 -1.75
CA ARG A 87 -0.92 -0.74 -0.39
C ARG A 87 -1.76 0.34 0.28
N ASN A 88 -2.88 -0.08 0.86
CA ASN A 88 -3.74 0.77 1.67
C ASN A 88 -4.35 -0.01 2.84
N ALA A 89 -5.13 0.65 3.70
CA ALA A 89 -5.84 -0.02 4.78
C ALA A 89 -6.82 -1.07 4.23
N GLY A 90 -6.59 -2.33 4.59
CA GLY A 90 -7.39 -3.47 4.14
C GLY A 90 -7.07 -4.02 2.75
N GLY A 91 -6.19 -3.37 1.97
CA GLY A 91 -5.97 -3.75 0.57
C GLY A 91 -7.17 -3.47 -0.34
N ARG A 92 -7.99 -2.48 0.04
CA ARG A 92 -9.30 -2.20 -0.57
C ARG A 92 -9.18 -1.49 -1.92
N ALA A 93 -10.07 -1.81 -2.84
CA ALA A 93 -10.20 -1.14 -4.14
C ALA A 93 -10.84 0.26 -3.99
N SER A 94 -10.21 1.14 -3.21
CA SER A 94 -10.60 2.54 -3.08
C SER A 94 -10.45 3.29 -4.41
N ASP A 95 -11.03 4.47 -4.53
CA ASP A 95 -10.92 5.30 -5.74
C ASP A 95 -9.45 5.61 -6.07
N ASP A 96 -8.62 5.86 -5.06
CA ASP A 96 -7.18 6.10 -5.28
C ASP A 96 -6.43 4.82 -5.71
N ALA A 97 -6.78 3.66 -5.15
CA ALA A 97 -6.22 2.39 -5.61
C ALA A 97 -6.58 2.13 -7.08
N ILE A 98 -7.84 2.35 -7.46
CA ILE A 98 -8.29 2.21 -8.86
C ILE A 98 -7.59 3.22 -9.76
N ARG A 99 -7.45 4.49 -9.35
CA ARG A 99 -6.67 5.50 -10.07
C ARG A 99 -5.26 5.00 -10.34
N SER A 100 -4.61 4.40 -9.35
CA SER A 100 -3.26 3.86 -9.48
C SER A 100 -3.18 2.66 -10.43
N LEU A 101 -4.16 1.74 -10.39
CA LEU A 101 -4.28 0.63 -11.35
C LEU A 101 -4.50 1.13 -12.78
N VAL A 102 -5.30 2.19 -12.97
CA VAL A 102 -5.53 2.81 -14.28
C VAL A 102 -4.23 3.38 -14.85
N ILE A 103 -3.45 4.11 -14.05
CA ILE A 103 -2.12 4.60 -14.46
C ILE A 103 -1.20 3.44 -14.82
N SER A 104 -1.20 2.39 -13.98
CA SER A 104 -0.37 1.19 -14.15
C SER A 104 -0.60 0.52 -15.52
N TYR A 105 -1.83 0.27 -15.92
CA TYR A 105 -2.08 -0.36 -17.21
C TYR A 105 -1.98 0.62 -18.38
N LYS A 106 -2.56 1.81 -18.24
CA LYS A 106 -2.73 2.76 -19.36
C LYS A 106 -1.42 3.34 -19.84
N LEU A 107 -0.53 3.68 -18.91
CA LEU A 107 0.74 4.33 -19.21
C LEU A 107 1.94 3.38 -19.13
N LEU A 108 1.88 2.36 -18.28
CA LEU A 108 3.02 1.52 -17.94
C LEU A 108 2.84 0.04 -18.36
N GLY A 109 1.76 -0.27 -19.07
CA GLY A 109 1.59 -1.53 -19.78
C GLY A 109 1.31 -2.76 -18.92
N THR A 110 0.80 -2.57 -17.70
CA THR A 110 0.31 -3.68 -16.85
C THR A 110 -0.86 -4.39 -17.53
N ARG A 111 -0.93 -5.72 -17.38
CA ARG A 111 -1.91 -6.58 -18.06
C ARG A 111 -2.74 -7.45 -17.13
N GLU A 112 -2.37 -7.53 -15.86
CA GLU A 112 -3.00 -8.37 -14.85
C GLU A 112 -3.02 -7.64 -13.50
N PHE A 113 -4.11 -7.82 -12.74
CA PHE A 113 -4.23 -7.27 -11.39
C PHE A 113 -4.46 -8.38 -10.38
N PHE A 114 -3.84 -8.25 -9.21
CA PHE A 114 -3.98 -9.14 -8.06
C PHE A 114 -4.52 -8.34 -6.87
N VAL A 115 -5.67 -8.73 -6.36
CA VAL A 115 -6.26 -8.22 -5.11
C VAL A 115 -5.95 -9.24 -4.03
N ILE A 116 -5.14 -8.84 -3.05
CA ILE A 116 -4.66 -9.75 -1.99
C ILE A 116 -5.00 -9.15 -0.64
N HIS A 117 -6.08 -9.65 -0.03
CA HIS A 117 -6.39 -9.38 1.37
C HIS A 117 -5.64 -10.36 2.28
N HIS A 118 -5.85 -10.28 3.60
CA HIS A 118 -5.19 -11.18 4.55
C HIS A 118 -6.05 -11.48 5.77
N THR A 119 -5.78 -12.60 6.42
CA THR A 119 -6.42 -12.97 7.69
C THR A 119 -5.98 -12.07 8.83
N ASP A 120 -6.78 -11.96 9.88
CA ASP A 120 -6.51 -11.12 11.06
C ASP A 120 -6.26 -9.64 10.69
N CYS A 121 -6.99 -9.10 9.71
CA CYS A 121 -6.84 -7.70 9.28
C CYS A 121 -7.48 -6.75 10.29
N GLY A 122 -6.78 -5.67 10.64
CA GLY A 122 -7.31 -4.64 11.53
C GLY A 122 -8.63 -4.02 11.06
N MET A 123 -8.93 -4.06 9.75
CA MET A 123 -10.17 -3.55 9.16
C MET A 123 -11.41 -4.38 9.51
N GLU A 124 -11.26 -5.55 10.13
CA GLU A 124 -12.35 -6.40 10.62
C GLU A 124 -12.81 -6.03 12.05
N PHE A 125 -12.01 -5.24 12.79
CA PHE A 125 -12.26 -4.98 14.21
C PHE A 125 -13.08 -3.73 14.48
N PHE A 126 -13.58 -3.06 13.46
CA PHE A 126 -14.42 -1.87 13.62
C PHE A 126 -15.35 -1.65 12.41
N THR A 127 -16.38 -0.85 12.61
CA THR A 127 -17.29 -0.39 11.55
C THR A 127 -17.04 1.07 11.20
N ASN A 128 -17.61 1.54 10.10
CA ASN A 128 -17.58 2.96 9.73
C ASN A 128 -18.03 3.86 10.89
N ASP A 129 -19.10 3.46 11.61
CA ASP A 129 -19.66 4.27 12.70
C ASP A 129 -18.74 4.31 13.92
N VAL A 130 -18.09 3.18 14.24
CA VAL A 130 -17.06 3.14 15.30
C VAL A 130 -15.90 4.10 14.97
N MET A 131 -15.39 4.06 13.75
CA MET A 131 -14.29 4.94 13.35
C MET A 131 -14.67 6.41 13.38
N ARG A 132 -15.88 6.76 12.89
CA ARG A 132 -16.42 8.12 12.94
C ARG A 132 -16.58 8.61 14.37
N GLY A 133 -17.10 7.75 15.26
CA GLY A 133 -17.27 8.05 16.68
C GLY A 133 -15.94 8.33 17.38
N LEU A 134 -14.95 7.46 17.17
CA LEU A 134 -13.59 7.65 17.72
C LEU A 134 -12.98 8.99 17.29
N LEU A 135 -13.02 9.29 15.99
CA LEU A 135 -12.49 10.56 15.46
C LEU A 135 -13.24 11.78 15.93
N ALA A 136 -14.57 11.69 16.06
CA ALA A 136 -15.39 12.81 16.56
C ALA A 136 -15.08 13.11 18.04
N ASN A 137 -14.72 12.11 18.83
CA ASN A 137 -14.41 12.27 20.24
C ASN A 137 -12.96 12.72 20.48
N SER A 138 -11.99 12.09 19.81
CA SER A 138 -10.57 12.41 20.00
C SER A 138 -9.75 12.06 18.78
N LEU A 139 -8.68 12.84 18.50
CA LEU A 139 -7.67 12.51 17.49
C LEU A 139 -6.47 11.74 18.09
N GLU A 140 -6.50 11.41 19.37
CA GLU A 140 -5.49 10.56 19.99
C GLU A 140 -5.68 9.09 19.59
N THR A 141 -4.62 8.30 19.70
CA THR A 141 -4.67 6.88 19.34
C THR A 141 -5.63 6.11 20.24
N ALA A 142 -6.63 5.46 19.65
CA ALA A 142 -7.54 4.57 20.37
C ALA A 142 -6.83 3.28 20.83
N ALA A 143 -7.27 2.70 21.93
CA ALA A 143 -6.81 1.40 22.42
C ALA A 143 -7.68 0.27 21.87
N LEU A 144 -7.05 -0.83 21.45
CA LEU A 144 -7.76 -2.07 21.14
C LEU A 144 -7.99 -2.85 22.43
N THR A 145 -9.25 -3.13 22.75
CA THR A 145 -9.69 -3.91 23.91
C THR A 145 -10.39 -5.19 23.48
N ALA A 146 -10.79 -6.03 24.43
CA ALA A 146 -11.59 -7.25 24.14
C ALA A 146 -12.96 -6.91 23.49
N GLU A 147 -13.49 -5.71 23.76
CA GLU A 147 -14.77 -5.25 23.19
C GLU A 147 -14.59 -4.36 21.93
N GLY A 148 -13.38 -4.27 21.36
CA GLY A 148 -13.05 -3.44 20.21
C GLY A 148 -12.25 -2.20 20.55
N PHE A 149 -12.20 -1.25 19.60
CA PHE A 149 -11.48 0.02 19.79
C PHE A 149 -12.24 0.99 20.72
N LYS A 150 -11.51 1.58 21.66
CA LYS A 150 -12.03 2.58 22.59
C LYS A 150 -11.13 3.82 22.64
N ASP A 151 -11.75 4.98 22.77
CA ASP A 151 -11.04 6.21 23.08
C ASP A 151 -10.35 6.10 24.44
N VAL A 152 -9.12 6.57 24.50
CA VAL A 152 -8.34 6.69 25.75
C VAL A 152 -7.88 8.14 25.97
N GLY A 153 -8.13 9.01 24.99
CA GLY A 153 -7.71 10.39 25.00
C GLY A 153 -8.82 11.36 25.41
N SER A 154 -8.42 12.55 25.80
CA SER A 154 -9.30 13.69 26.13
C SER A 154 -9.06 14.87 25.20
N GLY A 155 -8.32 14.65 24.12
CA GLY A 155 -7.98 15.69 23.15
C GLY A 155 -9.20 16.09 22.28
N PRO A 156 -9.06 17.14 21.48
CA PRO A 156 -10.12 17.53 20.56
C PRO A 156 -10.31 16.46 19.48
N GLY A 157 -11.56 16.16 19.15
CA GLY A 157 -11.95 15.33 18.03
C GLY A 157 -12.18 16.12 16.74
N SER A 158 -12.56 15.40 15.68
CA SER A 158 -12.91 15.99 14.38
C SER A 158 -14.02 15.20 13.71
N ARG A 159 -14.99 15.91 13.13
CA ARG A 159 -16.05 15.32 12.31
C ARG A 159 -15.71 15.21 10.81
N ALA A 160 -14.49 15.55 10.42
CA ALA A 160 -14.05 15.42 9.03
C ALA A 160 -14.12 13.97 8.52
N GLY A 161 -14.07 12.98 9.43
CA GLY A 161 -14.23 11.57 9.11
C GLY A 161 -15.65 11.10 8.78
N ASP A 162 -16.67 11.92 9.03
CA ASP A 162 -18.10 11.53 8.83
C ASP A 162 -18.41 11.27 7.34
N ALA A 163 -17.77 11.98 6.41
CA ALA A 163 -17.98 11.85 4.98
C ALA A 163 -17.09 10.77 4.32
N ILE A 164 -16.21 10.12 5.09
CA ILE A 164 -15.29 9.10 4.57
C ILE A 164 -15.98 7.74 4.65
N ASP A 165 -15.92 6.98 3.55
CA ASP A 165 -16.15 5.54 3.57
C ASP A 165 -14.83 4.84 3.92
N TRP A 166 -14.78 4.27 5.12
CA TRP A 166 -13.58 3.63 5.65
C TRP A 166 -13.33 2.25 5.05
N LEU A 167 -14.25 1.72 4.23
CA LEU A 167 -14.16 0.43 3.54
C LEU A 167 -13.84 -0.72 4.51
N THR A 168 -14.52 -0.74 5.67
CA THR A 168 -14.35 -1.78 6.69
C THR A 168 -14.74 -3.16 6.16
N ILE A 169 -14.22 -4.22 6.79
CA ILE A 169 -14.39 -5.59 6.32
C ILE A 169 -15.22 -6.35 7.35
N SER A 170 -16.35 -6.92 6.93
CA SER A 170 -17.17 -7.82 7.75
C SER A 170 -16.95 -9.29 7.42
N ASP A 171 -16.55 -9.58 6.17
CA ASP A 171 -16.17 -10.89 5.67
C ASP A 171 -15.02 -10.74 4.68
N GLN A 172 -13.88 -11.36 4.97
CA GLN A 172 -12.67 -11.22 4.16
C GLN A 172 -12.84 -11.78 2.75
N LYS A 173 -13.48 -12.94 2.60
CA LYS A 173 -13.65 -13.55 1.27
C LYS A 173 -14.60 -12.73 0.41
N GLN A 174 -15.70 -12.26 1.01
CA GLN A 174 -16.64 -11.40 0.31
C GLN A 174 -16.00 -10.06 -0.06
N ALA A 175 -15.21 -9.46 0.84
CA ALA A 175 -14.50 -8.22 0.55
C ALA A 175 -13.51 -8.35 -0.63
N VAL A 176 -12.83 -9.50 -0.78
CA VAL A 176 -12.00 -9.79 -1.96
C VAL A 176 -12.86 -9.83 -3.23
N VAL A 177 -14.02 -10.50 -3.19
CA VAL A 177 -14.96 -10.57 -4.34
C VAL A 177 -15.46 -9.19 -4.71
N ASP A 178 -15.89 -8.39 -3.72
CA ASP A 178 -16.41 -7.04 -3.94
C ASP A 178 -15.37 -6.14 -4.59
N ASP A 179 -14.11 -6.20 -4.11
CA ASP A 179 -13.03 -5.39 -4.67
C ASP A 179 -12.62 -5.83 -6.08
N VAL A 180 -12.59 -7.14 -6.34
CA VAL A 180 -12.40 -7.68 -7.71
C VAL A 180 -13.50 -7.19 -8.63
N GLN A 181 -14.77 -7.28 -8.22
CA GLN A 181 -15.92 -6.80 -9.01
C GLN A 181 -15.88 -5.29 -9.21
N ARG A 182 -15.51 -4.52 -8.18
CA ARG A 182 -15.38 -3.07 -8.26
C ARG A 182 -14.35 -2.66 -9.31
N ILE A 183 -13.19 -3.32 -9.35
CA ILE A 183 -12.16 -3.07 -10.37
C ILE A 183 -12.67 -3.50 -11.75
N ARG A 184 -13.20 -4.71 -11.89
CA ARG A 184 -13.70 -5.26 -13.17
C ARG A 184 -14.83 -4.43 -13.80
N ASN A 185 -15.71 -3.90 -12.97
CA ASN A 185 -16.85 -3.10 -13.42
C ASN A 185 -16.55 -1.61 -13.55
N HIS A 186 -15.33 -1.19 -13.19
CA HIS A 186 -14.97 0.22 -13.30
C HIS A 186 -14.85 0.64 -14.78
N PRO A 187 -15.48 1.76 -15.18
CA PRO A 187 -15.53 2.16 -16.59
C PRO A 187 -14.18 2.49 -17.23
N LEU A 188 -13.17 2.77 -16.41
CA LEU A 188 -11.80 3.04 -16.88
C LEU A 188 -10.90 1.80 -16.91
N VAL A 189 -11.40 0.61 -16.56
CA VAL A 189 -10.62 -0.64 -16.58
C VAL A 189 -11.07 -1.50 -17.76
N PRO A 190 -10.17 -1.84 -18.70
CA PRO A 190 -10.50 -2.69 -19.84
C PRO A 190 -10.96 -4.09 -19.41
N LYS A 191 -11.97 -4.61 -20.07
CA LYS A 191 -12.49 -5.97 -19.82
C LYS A 191 -11.51 -7.10 -20.17
N SER A 192 -10.47 -6.80 -20.93
CA SER A 192 -9.36 -7.72 -21.25
C SER A 192 -8.33 -7.90 -20.14
N ILE A 193 -8.40 -7.12 -19.05
CA ILE A 193 -7.47 -7.25 -17.92
C ILE A 193 -8.11 -8.16 -16.86
N PRO A 194 -7.57 -9.35 -16.60
CA PRO A 194 -8.03 -10.20 -15.51
C PRO A 194 -7.68 -9.62 -14.15
N VAL A 195 -8.53 -9.88 -13.17
CA VAL A 195 -8.34 -9.47 -11.77
C VAL A 195 -8.44 -10.70 -10.88
N TYR A 196 -7.35 -11.11 -10.28
CA TYR A 196 -7.27 -12.30 -9.43
C TYR A 196 -7.46 -11.92 -7.96
N GLY A 197 -8.23 -12.70 -7.21
CA GLY A 197 -8.51 -12.46 -5.80
C GLY A 197 -7.94 -13.53 -4.88
N PHE A 198 -7.18 -13.10 -3.87
CA PHE A 198 -6.52 -13.99 -2.91
C PHE A 198 -6.69 -13.52 -1.48
N LEU A 199 -6.59 -14.47 -0.56
CA LEU A 199 -6.44 -14.24 0.87
C LEU A 199 -5.06 -14.76 1.32
N TYR A 200 -4.23 -13.87 1.85
CA TYR A 200 -2.95 -14.22 2.46
C TYR A 200 -3.17 -14.63 3.93
N ASP A 201 -2.75 -15.82 4.29
CA ASP A 201 -2.79 -16.27 5.66
C ASP A 201 -1.54 -15.79 6.42
N VAL A 202 -1.71 -14.86 7.35
CA VAL A 202 -0.61 -14.25 8.11
C VAL A 202 0.13 -15.22 9.02
N ARG A 203 -0.45 -16.40 9.31
CA ARG A 203 0.17 -17.40 10.18
C ARG A 203 1.03 -18.41 9.42
N SER A 204 0.66 -18.72 8.19
CA SER A 204 1.36 -19.70 7.36
C SER A 204 2.10 -19.11 6.17
N GLY A 205 1.83 -17.85 5.81
CA GLY A 205 2.38 -17.21 4.62
C GLY A 205 1.79 -17.71 3.31
N LYS A 206 0.70 -18.48 3.34
CA LYS A 206 0.07 -19.04 2.15
C LYS A 206 -0.86 -18.03 1.49
N LEU A 207 -0.82 -17.99 0.15
CA LEU A 207 -1.87 -17.36 -0.67
C LEU A 207 -2.94 -18.43 -0.97
N VAL A 208 -4.17 -18.11 -0.61
CA VAL A 208 -5.36 -18.95 -0.86
C VAL A 208 -6.23 -18.23 -1.88
N GLU A 209 -6.46 -18.84 -3.03
CA GLU A 209 -7.34 -18.28 -4.06
C GLU A 209 -8.78 -18.22 -3.55
N VAL A 210 -9.47 -17.11 -3.81
CA VAL A 210 -10.90 -16.96 -3.51
C VAL A 210 -11.69 -17.35 -4.77
N GLU A 211 -12.27 -18.56 -4.77
CA GLU A 211 -12.89 -19.15 -5.96
C GLU A 211 -13.99 -18.25 -6.57
N ALA A 212 -14.82 -17.61 -5.74
CA ALA A 212 -15.82 -16.67 -6.22
C ALA A 212 -15.21 -15.43 -6.91
N ALA A 213 -14.04 -14.98 -6.45
CA ALA A 213 -13.30 -13.88 -7.07
C ALA A 213 -12.71 -14.28 -8.43
N LYS A 214 -12.31 -15.54 -8.61
CA LYS A 214 -11.81 -16.06 -9.89
C LYS A 214 -12.84 -15.91 -11.00
N SER A 215 -14.08 -16.33 -10.74
CA SER A 215 -15.18 -16.19 -11.71
C SER A 215 -15.53 -14.71 -11.96
N ALA A 216 -15.53 -13.87 -10.89
CA ALA A 216 -15.85 -12.45 -10.99
C ALA A 216 -14.75 -11.64 -11.71
N GLY A 217 -13.51 -12.09 -11.64
CA GLY A 217 -12.32 -11.39 -12.15
C GLY A 217 -11.86 -11.85 -13.54
N ALA A 218 -12.51 -12.86 -14.15
CA ALA A 218 -12.15 -13.36 -15.46
C ALA A 218 -12.17 -12.27 -16.54
N ALA A 219 -11.20 -12.29 -17.43
CA ALA A 219 -11.20 -11.41 -18.61
C ALA A 219 -12.25 -11.91 -19.64
N ASP A 220 -12.82 -10.95 -20.38
CA ASP A 220 -13.72 -11.23 -21.52
C ASP A 220 -12.88 -11.57 -22.76
#